data_206b790f67799324c6e7456700c12d99
#
_entry.id   206b790f67799324c6e7456700c12d99
#
_cell.length_a   1.000
_cell.length_b   1.000
_cell.length_c   1.000
_cell.angle_alpha   90.00
_cell.angle_beta   90.00
_cell.angle_gamma   90.00
#
_symmetry.space_group_name_H-M   'P 1'
#
loop_
_entity.id
_entity.type
_entity.pdbx_description
1 polymer ?
#
loop_
_entity_poly.entity_id
_entity_poly.type
_entity_poly.pdbx_seq_one_letter_code
_entity_poly.pdbx_strand_id
1 'polypeptide(L)'
;MTGGETPDGSGPRPAGRVWRAGLSLALISAVAFGVVAPPERCPSVTAAELQRSAQAAVDWFVRNQETDGRWLYVYDADDDLIPPEYNEVRHAGVTMGLYQAAAAELPGALHSADRGTEWALDTLFERNGWAALEYQGRITTGASALLAAGLVIRRETTGEKRYDDLLRRLGRFLLVQTEPSGAVVAEYDPVSGAPVTGEYSAYFTGEAYWALALLHRAFPGEGWGETAERIGTYLATSRDEVEDHWPPIRDHWAAYGLAETAEFPARGHPPLGEPEVDYARRQAELFGAQTRWVSQRFGPWGGLVRGSYEPRGGGYGVMSEALTGWWLTAQEERRLADLQDRVADRATCIAGLALEAQSDSEDAAEAARPERVEGAWFHDGETRMDDQQHALAGLLRTIPIVEAREGSNAGSSSVPDDDAPSGWLWAAALVLALNPARAAFGVPRAGRSPRSAVGVAAAGGAIGGLAVCAAATAGGPLLEALDVSEPSFRIAAGIVAGITGAADMFRRPPPPEPALAGWRAALIPVAIPVVARPALLVLALGAGADEGVLLSVGAMATGVVLLIGLVAGSPTDGAGGRVLRWTGRLLAAALVAGGVILTVDGVLDV
;
A
#
# COMPACT_ATOMS: atom_id res chain seq x y z
N MET A 1 -0.27 70.23 -38.73
CA MET A 1 -1.32 69.21 -38.64
C MET A 1 -0.57 67.89 -38.43
N THR A 2 -0.37 67.52 -37.21
CA THR A 2 0.25 66.25 -36.84
C THR A 2 -0.76 65.46 -35.97
N GLY A 3 -1.34 64.43 -36.58
CA GLY A 3 -2.25 63.55 -35.92
C GLY A 3 -1.49 62.61 -34.96
N GLY A 4 -1.79 62.70 -33.67
CA GLY A 4 -1.29 61.78 -32.67
C GLY A 4 -2.21 60.53 -32.64
N GLU A 5 -1.67 59.37 -33.04
CA GLU A 5 -2.26 58.08 -32.79
C GLU A 5 -2.13 57.72 -31.32
N THR A 6 -3.23 57.55 -30.62
CA THR A 6 -3.26 56.95 -29.29
C THR A 6 -3.10 55.43 -29.43
N PRO A 7 -2.21 54.78 -28.71
CA PRO A 7 -2.12 53.32 -28.76
C PRO A 7 -3.36 52.71 -28.07
N ASP A 8 -4.05 51.89 -28.85
CA ASP A 8 -5.19 51.08 -28.39
C ASP A 8 -4.70 50.05 -27.34
N GLY A 9 -4.99 50.32 -26.07
CA GLY A 9 -4.61 49.53 -24.92
C GLY A 9 -5.55 48.36 -24.65
N SER A 10 -5.86 47.52 -25.64
CA SER A 10 -6.66 46.31 -25.43
C SER A 10 -5.82 45.12 -24.93
N GLY A 11 -5.20 45.27 -23.77
CA GLY A 11 -4.68 44.11 -23.02
C GLY A 11 -5.83 43.22 -22.49
N PRO A 12 -5.66 41.88 -22.46
CA PRO A 12 -6.74 40.98 -22.03
C PRO A 12 -7.20 41.35 -20.63
N ARG A 13 -8.52 41.53 -20.47
CA ARG A 13 -9.19 41.94 -19.23
C ARG A 13 -8.79 41.05 -18.04
N PRO A 14 -8.50 41.61 -16.86
CA PRO A 14 -8.00 40.87 -15.68
C PRO A 14 -8.93 39.73 -15.21
N ALA A 15 -10.24 39.87 -15.40
CA ALA A 15 -11.24 38.83 -15.09
C ALA A 15 -11.01 37.49 -15.83
N GLY A 16 -10.55 37.54 -17.09
CA GLY A 16 -10.27 36.35 -17.87
C GLY A 16 -9.03 35.58 -17.41
N ARG A 17 -8.07 36.24 -16.75
CA ARG A 17 -6.85 35.56 -16.19
C ARG A 17 -7.14 34.85 -14.86
N VAL A 18 -7.95 35.48 -14.00
CA VAL A 18 -8.37 34.90 -12.72
C VAL A 18 -9.25 33.67 -12.97
N TRP A 19 -10.21 33.76 -13.90
CA TRP A 19 -11.05 32.63 -14.27
C TRP A 19 -10.26 31.47 -14.87
N ARG A 20 -9.32 31.74 -15.78
CA ARG A 20 -8.44 30.71 -16.36
C ARG A 20 -7.53 30.05 -15.31
N ALA A 21 -6.97 30.81 -14.37
CA ALA A 21 -6.17 30.28 -13.29
C ALA A 21 -7.01 29.41 -12.33
N GLY A 22 -8.22 29.84 -12.01
CA GLY A 22 -9.18 29.06 -11.21
C GLY A 22 -9.61 27.76 -11.91
N LEU A 23 -9.92 27.83 -13.21
CA LEU A 23 -10.27 26.66 -14.01
C LEU A 23 -9.08 25.68 -14.14
N SER A 24 -7.86 26.20 -14.35
CA SER A 24 -6.66 25.35 -14.41
C SER A 24 -6.38 24.67 -13.07
N LEU A 25 -6.54 25.39 -11.95
CA LEU A 25 -6.35 24.81 -10.63
C LEU A 25 -7.42 23.76 -10.32
N ALA A 26 -8.68 24.03 -10.64
CA ALA A 26 -9.76 23.07 -10.48
C ALA A 26 -9.54 21.82 -11.34
N LEU A 27 -9.09 21.98 -12.59
CA LEU A 27 -8.77 20.87 -13.47
C LEU A 27 -7.58 20.05 -12.97
N ILE A 28 -6.51 20.72 -12.52
CA ILE A 28 -5.33 20.04 -11.94
C ILE A 28 -5.73 19.30 -10.65
N SER A 29 -6.54 19.93 -9.79
CA SER A 29 -7.03 19.29 -8.58
C SER A 29 -7.94 18.10 -8.88
N ALA A 30 -8.83 18.22 -9.87
CA ALA A 30 -9.70 17.12 -10.29
C ALA A 30 -8.91 15.96 -10.91
N VAL A 31 -7.88 16.27 -11.73
CA VAL A 31 -6.99 15.26 -12.30
C VAL A 31 -6.14 14.61 -11.19
N ALA A 32 -5.55 15.40 -10.29
CA ALA A 32 -4.77 14.88 -9.17
C ALA A 32 -5.65 13.98 -8.28
N PHE A 33 -6.85 14.43 -7.93
CA PHE A 33 -7.82 13.65 -7.18
C PHE A 33 -8.21 12.36 -7.91
N GLY A 34 -8.60 12.43 -9.19
CA GLY A 34 -8.98 11.25 -9.98
C GLY A 34 -7.85 10.25 -10.21
N VAL A 35 -6.59 10.71 -10.23
CA VAL A 35 -5.42 9.84 -10.45
C VAL A 35 -4.87 9.27 -9.14
N VAL A 36 -4.87 10.05 -8.06
CA VAL A 36 -4.22 9.68 -6.80
C VAL A 36 -5.21 9.03 -5.81
N ALA A 37 -6.47 9.43 -5.86
CA ALA A 37 -7.48 9.00 -4.90
C ALA A 37 -8.76 8.42 -5.54
N PRO A 38 -8.69 7.49 -6.54
CA PRO A 38 -9.89 6.77 -6.92
C PRO A 38 -10.39 5.93 -5.73
N PRO A 39 -11.71 5.79 -5.55
CA PRO A 39 -12.27 4.97 -4.49
C PRO A 39 -11.76 3.54 -4.55
N GLU A 40 -11.53 2.96 -3.39
CA GLU A 40 -11.18 1.56 -3.24
C GLU A 40 -12.43 0.68 -3.15
N ARG A 41 -12.31 -0.56 -3.57
CA ARG A 41 -13.29 -1.61 -3.29
C ARG A 41 -12.61 -2.71 -2.50
N CYS A 42 -12.97 -2.81 -1.24
CA CYS A 42 -12.50 -3.85 -0.33
C CYS A 42 -13.71 -4.66 0.14
N PRO A 43 -14.00 -5.83 -0.44
CA PRO A 43 -15.11 -6.67 -0.02
C PRO A 43 -14.93 -7.10 1.44
N SER A 44 -16.00 -7.02 2.22
CA SER A 44 -16.00 -7.59 3.58
C SER A 44 -15.97 -9.10 3.50
N VAL A 45 -15.16 -9.74 4.34
CA VAL A 45 -15.04 -11.20 4.40
C VAL A 45 -15.12 -11.70 5.84
N THR A 46 -15.64 -12.91 6.00
CA THR A 46 -15.63 -13.65 7.25
C THR A 46 -14.60 -14.79 7.20
N ALA A 47 -14.11 -15.20 8.37
CA ALA A 47 -13.21 -16.36 8.46
C ALA A 47 -13.83 -17.62 7.83
N ALA A 48 -15.14 -17.83 8.00
CA ALA A 48 -15.87 -18.96 7.42
C ALA A 48 -15.94 -18.90 5.88
N GLU A 49 -16.00 -17.72 5.27
CA GLU A 49 -15.96 -17.55 3.81
C GLU A 49 -14.59 -17.87 3.26
N LEU A 50 -13.54 -17.34 3.88
CA LEU A 50 -12.16 -17.64 3.52
C LEU A 50 -11.86 -19.14 3.63
N GLN A 51 -12.35 -19.79 4.67
CA GLN A 51 -12.18 -21.23 4.89
C GLN A 51 -12.90 -22.08 3.83
N ARG A 52 -14.12 -21.70 3.42
CA ARG A 52 -14.83 -22.37 2.32
C ARG A 52 -14.11 -22.21 0.98
N SER A 53 -13.64 -21.01 0.67
CA SER A 53 -12.87 -20.74 -0.55
C SER A 53 -11.55 -21.53 -0.57
N ALA A 54 -10.82 -21.56 0.56
CA ALA A 54 -9.63 -22.38 0.70
C ALA A 54 -9.93 -23.88 0.52
N GLN A 55 -11.05 -24.40 1.03
CA GLN A 55 -11.44 -25.79 0.80
C GLN A 55 -11.75 -26.05 -0.67
N ALA A 56 -12.45 -25.14 -1.36
CA ALA A 56 -12.70 -25.29 -2.80
C ALA A 56 -11.41 -25.37 -3.62
N ALA A 57 -10.39 -24.59 -3.24
CA ALA A 57 -9.07 -24.66 -3.86
C ALA A 57 -8.35 -26.00 -3.57
N VAL A 58 -8.42 -26.52 -2.35
CA VAL A 58 -7.91 -27.86 -2.00
C VAL A 58 -8.61 -28.93 -2.84
N ASP A 59 -9.93 -28.84 -2.97
CA ASP A 59 -10.71 -29.79 -3.77
C ASP A 59 -10.32 -29.72 -5.25
N TRP A 60 -10.03 -28.54 -5.76
CA TRP A 60 -9.48 -28.38 -7.11
C TRP A 60 -8.14 -29.09 -7.28
N PHE A 61 -7.18 -28.91 -6.35
CA PHE A 61 -5.91 -29.62 -6.37
C PHE A 61 -6.08 -31.14 -6.32
N VAL A 62 -6.96 -31.64 -5.46
CA VAL A 62 -7.23 -33.08 -5.32
C VAL A 62 -7.78 -33.66 -6.61
N ARG A 63 -8.74 -32.96 -7.27
CA ARG A 63 -9.34 -33.41 -8.54
C ARG A 63 -8.36 -33.37 -9.72
N ASN A 64 -7.43 -32.43 -9.70
CA ASN A 64 -6.49 -32.17 -10.80
C ASN A 64 -5.08 -32.69 -10.52
N GLN A 65 -4.93 -33.63 -9.58
CA GLN A 65 -3.67 -34.32 -9.30
C GLN A 65 -3.55 -35.62 -10.11
N GLU A 66 -2.49 -35.75 -10.89
CA GLU A 66 -2.16 -36.93 -11.67
C GLU A 66 -1.78 -38.14 -10.80
N THR A 67 -1.81 -39.34 -11.38
CA THR A 67 -1.51 -40.58 -10.65
C THR A 67 -0.07 -40.68 -10.15
N ASP A 68 0.85 -39.97 -10.77
CA ASP A 68 2.27 -39.90 -10.39
C ASP A 68 2.57 -38.83 -9.33
N GLY A 69 1.55 -38.11 -8.84
CA GLY A 69 1.68 -37.08 -7.82
C GLY A 69 1.83 -35.65 -8.34
N ARG A 70 2.01 -35.46 -9.65
CA ARG A 70 2.00 -34.13 -10.26
C ARG A 70 0.59 -33.54 -10.29
N TRP A 71 0.50 -32.20 -10.39
CA TRP A 71 -0.76 -31.49 -10.60
C TRP A 71 -0.87 -30.94 -12.02
N LEU A 72 -2.07 -30.59 -12.41
CA LEU A 72 -2.33 -29.80 -13.61
C LEU A 72 -1.50 -28.51 -13.54
N TYR A 73 -0.53 -28.36 -14.45
CA TYR A 73 0.45 -27.27 -14.39
C TYR A 73 -0.10 -25.96 -14.93
N VAL A 74 -0.62 -25.99 -16.15
CA VAL A 74 -1.30 -24.88 -16.83
C VAL A 74 -2.53 -25.45 -17.53
N TYR A 75 -3.61 -24.71 -17.50
CA TYR A 75 -4.82 -25.04 -18.25
C TYR A 75 -5.44 -23.78 -18.84
N ASP A 76 -5.65 -23.80 -20.14
CA ASP A 76 -6.40 -22.82 -20.90
C ASP A 76 -7.84 -23.34 -21.05
N ALA A 77 -8.79 -22.65 -20.41
CA ALA A 77 -10.21 -23.04 -20.41
C ALA A 77 -10.93 -22.66 -21.71
N ASP A 78 -10.45 -21.62 -22.42
CA ASP A 78 -11.03 -21.14 -23.66
C ASP A 78 -10.79 -22.15 -24.81
N ASP A 79 -9.57 -22.70 -24.85
CA ASP A 79 -9.13 -23.66 -25.88
C ASP A 79 -9.18 -25.14 -25.40
N ASP A 80 -9.55 -25.42 -24.15
CA ASP A 80 -9.47 -26.74 -23.47
C ASP A 80 -8.08 -27.39 -23.63
N LEU A 81 -7.02 -26.60 -23.43
CA LEU A 81 -5.64 -27.00 -23.72
C LEU A 81 -4.82 -27.14 -22.42
N ILE A 82 -4.02 -28.23 -22.37
CA ILE A 82 -3.00 -28.44 -21.34
C ILE A 82 -1.63 -28.44 -22.03
N PRO A 83 -0.80 -27.38 -21.86
CA PRO A 83 0.58 -27.39 -22.31
C PRO A 83 1.39 -28.51 -21.64
N PRO A 84 2.38 -29.12 -22.34
CA PRO A 84 3.15 -30.26 -21.81
C PRO A 84 4.26 -29.83 -20.83
N GLU A 85 4.30 -28.59 -20.42
CA GLU A 85 5.30 -28.03 -19.52
C GLU A 85 5.07 -28.46 -18.08
N TYR A 86 6.17 -28.49 -17.31
CA TYR A 86 6.12 -28.69 -15.85
C TYR A 86 7.30 -27.99 -15.19
N ASN A 87 7.13 -27.60 -13.90
CA ASN A 87 8.15 -26.86 -13.16
C ASN A 87 8.24 -27.38 -11.70
N GLU A 88 9.44 -27.76 -11.28
CA GLU A 88 9.72 -28.35 -9.98
C GLU A 88 9.59 -27.36 -8.83
N VAL A 89 9.88 -26.06 -9.06
CA VAL A 89 9.73 -25.02 -8.01
C VAL A 89 8.26 -24.84 -7.67
N ARG A 90 7.42 -24.73 -8.69
CA ARG A 90 5.96 -24.63 -8.50
C ARG A 90 5.36 -25.89 -7.90
N HIS A 91 5.88 -27.07 -8.29
CA HIS A 91 5.50 -28.34 -7.67
C HIS A 91 5.78 -28.34 -6.16
N ALA A 92 6.99 -27.93 -5.75
CA ALA A 92 7.37 -27.81 -4.35
C ALA A 92 6.51 -26.76 -3.63
N GLY A 93 6.17 -25.64 -4.29
CA GLY A 93 5.27 -24.61 -3.79
C GLY A 93 3.86 -25.13 -3.52
N VAL A 94 3.27 -25.87 -4.47
CA VAL A 94 1.95 -26.52 -4.28
C VAL A 94 2.00 -27.54 -3.14
N THR A 95 3.04 -28.37 -3.10
CA THR A 95 3.24 -29.34 -2.02
C THR A 95 3.26 -28.65 -0.65
N MET A 96 4.01 -27.56 -0.55
CA MET A 96 4.11 -26.74 0.67
C MET A 96 2.76 -26.08 1.02
N GLY A 97 2.08 -25.45 0.06
CA GLY A 97 0.78 -24.81 0.25
C GLY A 97 -0.31 -25.79 0.71
N LEU A 98 -0.30 -27.02 0.20
CA LEU A 98 -1.19 -28.08 0.67
C LEU A 98 -0.83 -28.59 2.08
N TYR A 99 0.44 -28.57 2.48
CA TYR A 99 0.78 -28.82 3.89
C TYR A 99 0.32 -27.67 4.81
N GLN A 100 0.34 -26.43 4.35
CA GLN A 100 -0.29 -25.33 5.09
C GLN A 100 -1.82 -25.54 5.22
N ALA A 101 -2.47 -25.98 4.15
CA ALA A 101 -3.89 -26.34 4.20
C ALA A 101 -4.19 -27.54 5.14
N ALA A 102 -3.30 -28.51 5.19
CA ALA A 102 -3.39 -29.63 6.13
C ALA A 102 -3.19 -29.17 7.59
N ALA A 103 -2.32 -28.19 7.84
CA ALA A 103 -2.14 -27.58 9.15
C ALA A 103 -3.41 -26.79 9.59
N ALA A 104 -4.15 -26.26 8.64
CA ALA A 104 -5.50 -25.66 8.84
C ALA A 104 -6.62 -26.72 8.86
N GLU A 105 -6.30 -28.00 8.93
CA GLU A 105 -7.23 -29.14 9.02
C GLU A 105 -8.18 -29.27 7.81
N LEU A 106 -7.80 -28.74 6.63
CA LEU A 106 -8.65 -28.87 5.43
C LEU A 106 -8.60 -30.30 4.87
N PRO A 107 -9.77 -30.96 4.69
CA PRO A 107 -9.87 -32.33 4.18
C PRO A 107 -9.21 -32.50 2.81
N GLY A 108 -8.49 -33.63 2.64
CA GLY A 108 -7.83 -33.97 1.37
C GLY A 108 -6.41 -33.38 1.20
N ALA A 109 -6.10 -32.28 1.86
CA ALA A 109 -4.83 -31.54 1.69
C ALA A 109 -3.59 -32.39 2.03
N LEU A 110 -3.56 -33.03 3.19
CA LEU A 110 -2.43 -33.85 3.62
C LEU A 110 -2.13 -35.00 2.65
N HIS A 111 -3.16 -35.71 2.19
CA HIS A 111 -2.99 -36.83 1.28
C HIS A 111 -2.46 -36.37 -0.09
N SER A 112 -2.99 -35.27 -0.63
CA SER A 112 -2.54 -34.71 -1.90
C SER A 112 -1.08 -34.20 -1.79
N ALA A 113 -0.73 -33.50 -0.70
CA ALA A 113 0.64 -33.06 -0.44
C ALA A 113 1.64 -34.22 -0.30
N ASP A 114 1.25 -35.30 0.40
CA ASP A 114 2.10 -36.49 0.54
C ASP A 114 2.39 -37.14 -0.81
N ARG A 115 1.41 -37.23 -1.74
CA ARG A 115 1.62 -37.71 -3.10
C ARG A 115 2.56 -36.80 -3.90
N GLY A 116 2.44 -35.48 -3.76
CA GLY A 116 3.39 -34.53 -4.36
C GLY A 116 4.80 -34.69 -3.79
N THR A 117 4.91 -34.95 -2.48
CA THR A 117 6.20 -35.27 -1.87
C THR A 117 6.80 -36.57 -2.43
N GLU A 118 6.02 -37.61 -2.68
CA GLU A 118 6.50 -38.86 -3.30
C GLU A 118 7.12 -38.60 -4.67
N TRP A 119 6.49 -37.78 -5.53
CA TRP A 119 7.08 -37.37 -6.79
C TRP A 119 8.40 -36.62 -6.59
N ALA A 120 8.47 -35.70 -5.65
CA ALA A 120 9.70 -34.94 -5.35
C ALA A 120 10.83 -35.87 -4.85
N LEU A 121 10.51 -36.92 -4.10
CA LEU A 121 11.50 -37.92 -3.65
C LEU A 121 12.13 -38.71 -4.81
N ASP A 122 11.36 -38.98 -5.87
CA ASP A 122 11.84 -39.66 -7.09
C ASP A 122 12.78 -38.76 -7.93
N THR A 123 12.79 -37.44 -7.66
CA THR A 123 13.64 -36.45 -8.36
C THR A 123 14.82 -35.96 -7.52
N LEU A 124 15.15 -36.63 -6.40
CA LEU A 124 16.24 -36.19 -5.54
C LEU A 124 17.61 -36.45 -6.16
N PHE A 125 18.43 -35.40 -6.17
CA PHE A 125 19.87 -35.47 -6.39
C PHE A 125 20.60 -35.44 -5.04
N GLU A 126 21.54 -36.34 -4.83
CA GLU A 126 22.29 -36.45 -3.58
C GLU A 126 23.80 -36.31 -3.82
N ARG A 127 24.48 -35.51 -3.01
CA ARG A 127 25.91 -35.28 -3.12
C ARG A 127 26.51 -34.83 -1.78
N ASN A 128 27.64 -35.37 -1.39
CA ASN A 128 28.41 -34.92 -0.21
C ASN A 128 27.58 -34.74 1.06
N GLY A 129 26.55 -35.57 1.27
CA GLY A 129 25.70 -35.55 2.46
C GLY A 129 24.60 -34.50 2.46
N TRP A 130 24.36 -33.80 1.35
CA TRP A 130 23.18 -32.98 1.11
C TRP A 130 22.30 -33.57 0.00
N ALA A 131 21.07 -33.10 -0.09
CA ALA A 131 20.09 -33.45 -1.13
C ALA A 131 19.40 -32.22 -1.67
N ALA A 132 19.02 -32.26 -2.94
CA ALA A 132 18.25 -31.22 -3.62
C ALA A 132 17.32 -31.84 -4.66
N LEU A 133 16.28 -31.11 -5.09
CA LEU A 133 15.48 -31.52 -6.23
C LEU A 133 16.25 -31.25 -7.54
N GLU A 134 16.29 -32.26 -8.41
CA GLU A 134 16.82 -32.15 -9.75
C GLU A 134 15.70 -32.47 -10.75
N TYR A 135 15.45 -31.57 -11.66
CA TYR A 135 14.48 -31.79 -12.72
C TYR A 135 15.04 -31.35 -14.08
N GLN A 136 15.01 -32.26 -15.05
CA GLN A 136 15.53 -32.03 -16.41
C GLN A 136 16.99 -31.51 -16.46
N GLY A 137 17.83 -32.00 -15.57
CA GLY A 137 19.25 -31.62 -15.48
C GLY A 137 19.52 -30.31 -14.74
N ARG A 138 18.51 -29.69 -14.12
CA ARG A 138 18.64 -28.47 -13.34
C ARG A 138 18.39 -28.74 -11.85
N ILE A 139 19.16 -28.06 -11.03
CA ILE A 139 18.99 -28.06 -9.57
C ILE A 139 18.79 -26.61 -9.14
N THR A 140 17.56 -26.28 -8.76
CA THR A 140 17.19 -24.92 -8.32
C THR A 140 17.12 -24.85 -6.80
N THR A 141 17.57 -23.73 -6.24
CA THR A 141 17.53 -23.50 -4.80
C THR A 141 16.10 -23.43 -4.28
N GLY A 142 15.23 -22.73 -5.03
CA GLY A 142 13.84 -22.52 -4.63
C GLY A 142 13.05 -23.81 -4.46
N ALA A 143 13.16 -24.77 -5.39
CA ALA A 143 12.45 -26.04 -5.29
C ALA A 143 12.82 -26.80 -4.00
N SER A 144 14.11 -26.85 -3.64
CA SER A 144 14.58 -27.52 -2.44
C SER A 144 14.19 -26.76 -1.16
N ALA A 145 14.16 -25.42 -1.21
CA ALA A 145 13.74 -24.58 -0.09
C ALA A 145 12.24 -24.78 0.21
N LEU A 146 11.39 -24.71 -0.80
CA LEU A 146 9.94 -24.88 -0.63
C LEU A 146 9.57 -26.30 -0.19
N LEU A 147 10.26 -27.32 -0.72
CA LEU A 147 10.08 -28.69 -0.23
C LEU A 147 10.48 -28.81 1.25
N ALA A 148 11.62 -28.23 1.66
CA ALA A 148 12.04 -28.24 3.06
C ALA A 148 11.02 -27.52 3.95
N ALA A 149 10.53 -26.36 3.56
CA ALA A 149 9.49 -25.62 4.29
C ALA A 149 8.21 -26.47 4.44
N GLY A 150 7.72 -27.07 3.35
CA GLY A 150 6.55 -27.94 3.38
C GLY A 150 6.72 -29.15 4.30
N LEU A 151 7.88 -29.80 4.27
CA LEU A 151 8.17 -30.96 5.11
C LEU A 151 8.30 -30.59 6.60
N VAL A 152 8.78 -29.39 6.95
CA VAL A 152 8.75 -28.90 8.34
C VAL A 152 7.31 -28.72 8.79
N ILE A 153 6.45 -28.06 7.99
CA ILE A 153 5.03 -27.88 8.29
C ILE A 153 4.35 -29.24 8.47
N ARG A 154 4.59 -30.18 7.56
CA ARG A 154 4.07 -31.56 7.69
C ARG A 154 4.49 -32.22 9.01
N ARG A 155 5.78 -32.10 9.37
CA ARG A 155 6.32 -32.65 10.60
C ARG A 155 5.60 -32.11 11.84
N GLU A 156 5.33 -30.81 11.86
CA GLU A 156 4.62 -30.16 12.96
C GLU A 156 3.15 -30.57 13.01
N THR A 157 2.49 -30.64 11.86
CA THR A 157 1.09 -31.00 11.73
C THR A 157 0.83 -32.45 12.14
N THR A 158 1.68 -33.38 11.71
CA THR A 158 1.45 -34.83 11.93
C THR A 158 2.19 -35.41 13.13
N GLY A 159 3.24 -34.72 13.63
CA GLY A 159 4.18 -35.26 14.62
C GLY A 159 5.14 -36.29 14.07
N GLU A 160 5.03 -36.69 12.79
CA GLU A 160 5.90 -37.72 12.19
C GLU A 160 7.28 -37.20 11.83
N LYS A 161 8.30 -37.98 12.14
CA LYS A 161 9.72 -37.64 11.96
C LYS A 161 10.38 -38.35 10.77
N ARG A 162 9.59 -38.99 9.91
CA ARG A 162 10.11 -39.83 8.81
C ARG A 162 11.03 -39.09 7.84
N TYR A 163 10.88 -37.76 7.72
CA TYR A 163 11.68 -36.92 6.81
C TYR A 163 12.77 -36.10 7.54
N ASP A 164 13.04 -36.32 8.84
CA ASP A 164 14.02 -35.52 9.59
C ASP A 164 15.44 -35.58 9.00
N ASP A 165 15.87 -36.75 8.47
CA ASP A 165 17.14 -36.87 7.77
C ASP A 165 17.15 -36.11 6.43
N LEU A 166 16.07 -36.22 5.64
CA LEU A 166 15.91 -35.47 4.39
C LEU A 166 15.91 -33.96 4.64
N LEU A 167 15.19 -33.49 5.65
CA LEU A 167 15.16 -32.07 6.05
C LEU A 167 16.58 -31.55 6.33
N ARG A 168 17.39 -32.30 7.05
CA ARG A 168 18.79 -31.92 7.29
C ARG A 168 19.64 -31.93 6.03
N ARG A 169 19.39 -32.86 5.11
CA ARG A 169 20.10 -32.91 3.82
C ARG A 169 19.71 -31.74 2.91
N LEU A 170 18.42 -31.41 2.82
CA LEU A 170 17.94 -30.22 2.12
C LEU A 170 18.50 -28.93 2.73
N GLY A 171 18.48 -28.81 4.06
CA GLY A 171 19.09 -27.67 4.76
C GLY A 171 20.57 -27.52 4.44
N ARG A 172 21.36 -28.62 4.42
CA ARG A 172 22.78 -28.56 4.03
C ARG A 172 22.97 -28.07 2.59
N PHE A 173 22.07 -28.42 1.66
CA PHE A 173 22.09 -27.86 0.31
C PHE A 173 21.88 -26.35 0.33
N LEU A 174 20.90 -25.84 1.10
CA LEU A 174 20.67 -24.40 1.24
C LEU A 174 21.90 -23.67 1.81
N LEU A 175 22.65 -24.29 2.75
CA LEU A 175 23.92 -23.73 3.21
C LEU A 175 24.98 -23.67 2.10
N VAL A 176 25.03 -24.67 1.20
CA VAL A 176 25.95 -24.68 0.06
C VAL A 176 25.60 -23.56 -0.93
N GLN A 177 24.34 -23.26 -1.11
CA GLN A 177 23.84 -22.21 -2.00
C GLN A 177 23.90 -20.79 -1.39
N THR A 178 24.17 -20.66 -0.08
CA THR A 178 24.26 -19.37 0.61
C THR A 178 25.70 -18.89 0.66
N GLU A 179 25.98 -17.74 0.07
CA GLU A 179 27.28 -17.09 0.13
C GLU A 179 27.59 -16.52 1.51
N PRO A 180 28.86 -16.23 1.83
CA PRO A 180 29.24 -15.59 3.10
C PRO A 180 28.57 -14.22 3.33
N SER A 181 28.18 -13.53 2.28
CA SER A 181 27.41 -12.26 2.29
C SER A 181 25.97 -12.43 2.79
N GLY A 182 25.41 -13.63 2.67
CA GLY A 182 23.99 -13.92 2.85
C GLY A 182 23.22 -14.00 1.52
N ALA A 183 23.83 -13.63 0.39
CA ALA A 183 23.23 -13.86 -0.93
C ALA A 183 23.00 -15.34 -1.21
N VAL A 184 21.90 -15.67 -1.86
CA VAL A 184 21.54 -17.07 -2.18
C VAL A 184 21.60 -17.27 -3.68
N VAL A 185 22.48 -18.17 -4.12
CA VAL A 185 22.66 -18.52 -5.53
C VAL A 185 21.45 -19.30 -6.05
N ALA A 186 20.97 -18.96 -7.24
CA ALA A 186 19.75 -19.54 -7.80
C ALA A 186 19.88 -21.01 -8.20
N GLU A 187 21.01 -21.40 -8.80
CA GLU A 187 21.21 -22.72 -9.40
C GLU A 187 22.51 -23.39 -8.93
N TYR A 188 22.49 -24.71 -8.92
CA TYR A 188 23.67 -25.56 -8.72
C TYR A 188 23.92 -26.35 -10.01
N ASP A 189 25.15 -26.30 -10.51
CA ASP A 189 25.56 -27.10 -11.66
C ASP A 189 26.03 -28.50 -11.22
N PRO A 190 25.26 -29.57 -11.51
CA PRO A 190 25.63 -30.93 -11.13
C PRO A 190 26.89 -31.43 -11.85
N VAL A 191 27.26 -30.85 -12.99
CA VAL A 191 28.42 -31.25 -13.80
C VAL A 191 29.71 -30.69 -13.20
N SER A 192 29.79 -29.38 -12.99
CA SER A 192 30.94 -28.74 -12.33
C SER A 192 30.99 -29.06 -10.83
N GLY A 193 29.84 -29.35 -10.23
CA GLY A 193 29.71 -29.68 -8.84
C GLY A 193 29.79 -28.47 -7.91
N ALA A 194 29.33 -27.30 -8.38
CA ALA A 194 29.39 -26.03 -7.68
C ALA A 194 28.13 -25.16 -7.91
N PRO A 195 27.82 -24.22 -6.99
CA PRO A 195 26.86 -23.15 -7.22
C PRO A 195 27.23 -22.32 -8.45
N VAL A 196 26.24 -21.89 -9.22
CA VAL A 196 26.43 -21.00 -10.38
C VAL A 196 26.49 -19.55 -9.89
N THR A 197 27.70 -19.14 -9.46
CA THR A 197 27.93 -17.86 -8.82
C THR A 197 27.53 -16.66 -9.69
N GLY A 198 26.87 -15.66 -9.08
CA GLY A 198 26.42 -14.45 -9.76
C GLY A 198 25.05 -14.60 -10.45
N GLU A 199 24.41 -15.76 -10.36
CA GLU A 199 23.03 -15.96 -10.77
C GLU A 199 22.11 -15.99 -9.55
N TYR A 200 21.23 -14.99 -9.46
CA TYR A 200 20.29 -14.80 -8.35
C TYR A 200 18.85 -14.86 -8.87
N SER A 201 17.93 -15.19 -7.99
CA SER A 201 16.49 -15.19 -8.26
C SER A 201 15.78 -14.18 -7.39
N ALA A 202 14.81 -13.49 -7.97
CA ALA A 202 13.95 -12.55 -7.25
C ALA A 202 13.24 -13.17 -6.02
N TYR A 203 13.15 -14.51 -5.95
CA TYR A 203 12.36 -15.21 -4.93
C TYR A 203 13.16 -16.22 -4.11
N PHE A 204 14.17 -16.88 -4.68
CA PHE A 204 14.84 -18.01 -4.03
C PHE A 204 15.60 -17.62 -2.77
N THR A 205 16.05 -16.34 -2.67
CA THR A 205 16.68 -15.83 -1.45
C THR A 205 15.66 -15.79 -0.29
N GLY A 206 14.44 -15.30 -0.53
CA GLY A 206 13.36 -15.30 0.47
C GLY A 206 12.89 -16.71 0.82
N GLU A 207 12.76 -17.61 -0.16
CA GLU A 207 12.39 -19.01 0.05
C GLU A 207 13.42 -19.75 0.92
N ALA A 208 14.72 -19.59 0.64
CA ALA A 208 15.79 -20.17 1.43
C ALA A 208 15.85 -19.59 2.85
N TYR A 209 15.64 -18.28 2.98
CA TYR A 209 15.52 -17.60 4.26
C TYR A 209 14.46 -18.26 5.14
N TRP A 210 13.24 -18.35 4.61
CA TRP A 210 12.12 -18.96 5.34
C TRP A 210 12.37 -20.43 5.67
N ALA A 211 12.84 -21.23 4.71
CA ALA A 211 13.14 -22.64 4.94
C ALA A 211 14.17 -22.87 6.05
N LEU A 212 15.25 -22.05 6.08
CA LEU A 212 16.27 -22.14 7.12
C LEU A 212 15.75 -21.67 8.49
N ALA A 213 14.88 -20.67 8.54
CA ALA A 213 14.23 -20.25 9.77
C ALA A 213 13.31 -21.35 10.33
N LEU A 214 12.55 -22.03 9.47
CA LEU A 214 11.75 -23.19 9.85
C LEU A 214 12.60 -24.37 10.31
N LEU A 215 13.72 -24.64 9.64
CA LEU A 215 14.67 -25.68 10.06
C LEU A 215 15.28 -25.38 11.43
N HIS A 216 15.56 -24.10 11.72
CA HIS A 216 15.99 -23.69 13.07
C HIS A 216 14.91 -23.98 14.12
N ARG A 217 13.64 -23.73 13.80
CA ARG A 217 12.52 -24.06 14.69
C ARG A 217 12.40 -25.56 14.93
N ALA A 218 12.55 -26.37 13.88
CA ALA A 218 12.45 -27.83 13.97
C ALA A 218 13.67 -28.50 14.62
N PHE A 219 14.87 -27.95 14.44
CA PHE A 219 16.15 -28.50 14.86
C PHE A 219 17.05 -27.38 15.44
N PRO A 220 16.71 -26.84 16.62
CA PRO A 220 17.50 -25.79 17.25
C PRO A 220 18.93 -26.25 17.56
N GLY A 221 19.89 -25.34 17.38
CA GLY A 221 21.30 -25.60 17.65
C GLY A 221 22.07 -26.34 16.55
N GLU A 222 21.49 -26.55 15.38
CA GLU A 222 22.17 -27.17 14.22
C GLU A 222 22.74 -26.14 13.21
N GLY A 223 22.73 -24.81 13.54
CA GLY A 223 23.38 -23.77 12.74
C GLY A 223 22.48 -23.14 11.65
N TRP A 224 21.22 -23.52 11.57
CA TRP A 224 20.29 -22.99 10.57
C TRP A 224 19.92 -21.51 10.82
N GLY A 225 19.73 -21.15 12.11
CA GLY A 225 19.33 -19.82 12.54
C GLY A 225 20.34 -18.75 12.17
N GLU A 226 21.63 -18.98 12.40
CA GLU A 226 22.71 -18.03 12.07
C GLU A 226 22.79 -17.75 10.56
N THR A 227 22.44 -18.73 9.73
CA THR A 227 22.40 -18.53 8.28
C THR A 227 21.14 -17.79 7.88
N ALA A 228 19.99 -18.09 8.48
CA ALA A 228 18.76 -17.35 8.26
C ALA A 228 18.94 -15.85 8.63
N GLU A 229 19.49 -15.53 9.80
CA GLU A 229 19.80 -14.16 10.22
C GLU A 229 20.71 -13.43 9.21
N ARG A 230 21.74 -14.12 8.70
CA ARG A 230 22.65 -13.54 7.70
C ARG A 230 21.93 -13.23 6.37
N ILE A 231 21.02 -14.11 5.94
CA ILE A 231 20.18 -13.85 4.74
C ILE A 231 19.23 -12.68 5.01
N GLY A 232 18.58 -12.60 6.18
CA GLY A 232 17.73 -11.48 6.58
C GLY A 232 18.47 -10.14 6.51
N THR A 233 19.70 -10.09 7.05
CA THR A 233 20.55 -8.89 6.97
C THR A 233 20.93 -8.55 5.53
N TYR A 234 21.25 -9.54 4.69
CA TYR A 234 21.53 -9.32 3.26
C TYR A 234 20.32 -8.71 2.52
N LEU A 235 19.13 -9.26 2.73
CA LEU A 235 17.87 -8.75 2.17
C LEU A 235 17.63 -7.29 2.58
N ALA A 236 17.93 -6.95 3.83
CA ALA A 236 17.69 -5.64 4.38
C ALA A 236 18.69 -4.57 3.91
N THR A 237 19.96 -4.96 3.62
CA THR A 237 21.06 -3.99 3.46
C THR A 237 21.71 -3.98 2.09
N SER A 238 21.69 -5.07 1.34
CA SER A 238 22.63 -5.24 0.22
C SER A 238 21.99 -5.79 -1.06
N ARG A 239 20.83 -6.44 -0.96
CA ARG A 239 20.25 -7.19 -2.07
C ARG A 239 20.01 -6.36 -3.31
N ASP A 240 19.31 -5.22 -3.18
CA ASP A 240 18.92 -4.39 -4.32
C ASP A 240 20.13 -3.87 -5.12
N GLU A 241 21.24 -3.60 -4.41
CA GLU A 241 22.49 -3.16 -5.04
C GLU A 241 23.27 -4.33 -5.69
N VAL A 242 23.37 -5.47 -4.99
CA VAL A 242 24.16 -6.63 -5.46
C VAL A 242 23.48 -7.33 -6.64
N GLU A 243 22.15 -7.42 -6.60
CA GLU A 243 21.35 -8.08 -7.63
C GLU A 243 20.85 -7.11 -8.73
N ASP A 244 21.27 -5.81 -8.68
CA ASP A 244 20.95 -4.74 -9.66
C ASP A 244 19.43 -4.61 -9.92
N HIS A 245 18.63 -4.57 -8.85
CA HIS A 245 17.19 -4.46 -8.93
C HIS A 245 16.68 -3.03 -8.72
N TRP A 246 16.02 -2.51 -9.76
CA TRP A 246 15.23 -1.30 -9.69
C TRP A 246 13.91 -1.44 -10.47
N PRO A 247 12.73 -1.20 -9.88
CA PRO A 247 12.46 -0.87 -8.47
C PRO A 247 12.82 -2.02 -7.51
N PRO A 248 12.90 -1.76 -6.17
CA PRO A 248 13.16 -2.79 -5.16
C PRO A 248 12.24 -4.00 -5.31
N ILE A 249 12.77 -5.19 -5.10
CA ILE A 249 11.98 -6.42 -5.17
C ILE A 249 10.96 -6.44 -4.03
N ARG A 250 9.71 -6.69 -4.37
CA ARG A 250 8.66 -7.05 -3.41
C ARG A 250 8.72 -8.54 -3.17
N ASP A 251 9.24 -8.93 -2.01
CA ASP A 251 9.52 -10.32 -1.68
C ASP A 251 8.61 -10.80 -0.55
N HIS A 252 7.55 -11.52 -0.91
CA HIS A 252 6.62 -12.10 0.06
C HIS A 252 7.25 -13.25 0.86
N TRP A 253 8.23 -13.98 0.30
CA TRP A 253 8.95 -15.01 1.04
C TRP A 253 9.85 -14.42 2.14
N ALA A 254 10.40 -13.23 1.92
CA ALA A 254 11.08 -12.48 2.97
C ALA A 254 10.14 -12.14 4.14
N ALA A 255 8.86 -11.86 3.87
CA ALA A 255 7.86 -11.65 4.92
C ALA A 255 7.65 -12.91 5.78
N TYR A 256 7.59 -14.09 5.16
CA TYR A 256 7.56 -15.35 5.88
C TYR A 256 8.82 -15.56 6.74
N GLY A 257 9.99 -15.34 6.15
CA GLY A 257 11.27 -15.52 6.86
C GLY A 257 11.42 -14.55 8.04
N LEU A 258 11.03 -13.28 7.88
CA LEU A 258 11.09 -12.28 8.95
C LEU A 258 10.10 -12.59 10.09
N ALA A 259 8.90 -13.06 9.77
CA ALA A 259 7.93 -13.47 10.78
C ALA A 259 8.49 -14.58 11.67
N GLU A 260 9.18 -15.58 11.08
CA GLU A 260 9.83 -16.66 11.84
C GLU A 260 11.02 -16.15 12.67
N THR A 261 11.86 -15.27 12.10
CA THR A 261 13.06 -14.78 12.82
C THR A 261 12.72 -13.73 13.88
N ALA A 262 11.58 -13.06 13.80
CA ALA A 262 11.08 -12.19 14.86
C ALA A 262 10.81 -12.96 16.16
N GLU A 263 10.51 -14.25 16.08
CA GLU A 263 10.35 -15.14 17.24
C GLU A 263 11.69 -15.67 17.82
N PHE A 264 12.82 -15.49 17.13
CA PHE A 264 14.12 -16.03 17.54
C PHE A 264 14.60 -15.57 18.93
N PRO A 265 14.33 -14.32 19.41
CA PRO A 265 14.69 -13.90 20.75
C PRO A 265 14.14 -14.82 21.85
N ALA A 266 12.95 -15.39 21.67
CA ALA A 266 12.39 -16.38 22.59
C ALA A 266 13.20 -17.70 22.65
N ARG A 267 14.08 -17.92 21.65
CA ARG A 267 14.96 -19.09 21.51
C ARG A 267 16.43 -18.77 21.80
N GLY A 268 16.73 -17.58 22.32
CA GLY A 268 18.07 -17.17 22.74
C GLY A 268 18.92 -16.48 21.68
N HIS A 269 18.33 -16.10 20.54
CA HIS A 269 18.98 -15.30 19.50
C HIS A 269 18.79 -13.79 19.75
N PRO A 270 19.57 -12.91 19.11
CA PRO A 270 19.37 -11.47 19.20
C PRO A 270 18.04 -11.06 18.55
N PRO A 271 17.42 -9.93 18.97
CA PRO A 271 16.27 -9.36 18.29
C PRO A 271 16.66 -8.84 16.90
N LEU A 272 15.67 -8.60 16.04
CA LEU A 272 15.87 -7.97 14.73
C LEU A 272 16.66 -6.66 14.87
N GLY A 273 17.64 -6.46 13.99
CA GLY A 273 18.38 -5.19 13.89
C GLY A 273 17.54 -4.06 13.28
N GLU A 274 18.01 -2.82 13.39
CA GLU A 274 17.36 -1.68 12.73
C GLU A 274 17.21 -1.86 11.21
N PRO A 275 18.22 -2.40 10.47
CA PRO A 275 18.06 -2.62 9.04
C PRO A 275 16.90 -3.56 8.67
N GLU A 276 16.72 -4.65 9.43
CA GLU A 276 15.65 -5.62 9.21
C GLU A 276 14.27 -5.01 9.54
N VAL A 277 14.18 -4.18 10.57
CA VAL A 277 12.95 -3.46 10.93
C VAL A 277 12.60 -2.42 9.86
N ASP A 278 13.57 -1.64 9.39
CA ASP A 278 13.37 -0.68 8.30
C ASP A 278 13.00 -1.38 6.99
N TYR A 279 13.57 -2.56 6.73
CA TYR A 279 13.22 -3.39 5.57
C TYR A 279 11.76 -3.86 5.66
N ALA A 280 11.34 -4.40 6.81
CA ALA A 280 9.97 -4.85 7.04
C ALA A 280 8.98 -3.70 6.82
N ARG A 281 9.26 -2.52 7.38
CA ARG A 281 8.42 -1.33 7.20
C ARG A 281 8.29 -0.95 5.71
N ARG A 282 9.41 -0.80 4.99
CA ARG A 282 9.40 -0.48 3.56
C ARG A 282 8.64 -1.51 2.72
N GLN A 283 8.83 -2.79 2.99
CA GLN A 283 8.14 -3.86 2.26
C GLN A 283 6.64 -3.88 2.56
N ALA A 284 6.23 -3.70 3.81
CA ALA A 284 4.82 -3.59 4.19
C ALA A 284 4.13 -2.42 3.48
N GLU A 285 4.79 -1.25 3.42
CA GLU A 285 4.31 -0.07 2.69
C GLU A 285 4.19 -0.33 1.18
N LEU A 286 5.16 -1.02 0.57
CA LEU A 286 5.13 -1.37 -0.86
C LEU A 286 3.98 -2.33 -1.19
N PHE A 287 3.74 -3.36 -0.36
CA PHE A 287 2.62 -4.28 -0.53
C PHE A 287 1.28 -3.61 -0.23
N GLY A 288 1.22 -2.73 0.77
CA GLY A 288 0.05 -1.91 1.07
C GLY A 288 -0.33 -1.01 -0.12
N ALA A 289 0.63 -0.30 -0.69
CA ALA A 289 0.43 0.52 -1.87
C ALA A 289 0.01 -0.30 -3.11
N GLN A 290 0.55 -1.51 -3.28
CA GLN A 290 0.15 -2.41 -4.35
C GLN A 290 -1.30 -2.88 -4.18
N THR A 291 -1.68 -3.29 -2.97
CA THR A 291 -3.05 -3.70 -2.64
C THR A 291 -4.03 -2.58 -2.92
N ARG A 292 -3.70 -1.36 -2.46
CA ARG A 292 -4.50 -0.17 -2.79
C ARG A 292 -4.62 0.06 -4.29
N TRP A 293 -3.53 -0.05 -5.05
CA TRP A 293 -3.58 0.09 -6.50
C TRP A 293 -4.52 -0.92 -7.14
N VAL A 294 -4.54 -2.16 -6.64
CA VAL A 294 -5.44 -3.22 -7.10
C VAL A 294 -6.89 -2.91 -6.70
N SER A 295 -7.16 -2.62 -5.41
CA SER A 295 -8.51 -2.35 -4.91
C SER A 295 -9.16 -1.13 -5.60
N GLN A 296 -8.38 -0.11 -5.94
CA GLN A 296 -8.84 1.05 -6.68
C GLN A 296 -9.31 0.73 -8.11
N ARG A 297 -8.82 -0.35 -8.74
CA ARG A 297 -9.28 -0.76 -10.07
C ARG A 297 -10.71 -1.24 -10.09
N PHE A 298 -11.13 -1.87 -9.01
CA PHE A 298 -12.49 -2.38 -8.81
C PHE A 298 -13.47 -1.32 -8.30
N GLY A 299 -12.99 -0.12 -7.95
CA GLY A 299 -13.81 1.03 -7.58
C GLY A 299 -14.59 1.63 -8.76
N PRO A 300 -15.58 2.54 -8.51
CA PRO A 300 -16.56 3.01 -9.50
C PRO A 300 -15.99 3.59 -10.81
N TRP A 301 -14.79 4.17 -10.79
CA TRP A 301 -14.08 4.66 -12.01
C TRP A 301 -12.63 4.17 -12.09
N GLY A 302 -12.33 3.14 -11.30
CA GLY A 302 -10.98 2.59 -11.19
C GLY A 302 -10.42 2.12 -12.53
N GLY A 303 -11.19 1.39 -13.32
CA GLY A 303 -10.80 0.91 -14.63
C GLY A 303 -10.39 2.03 -15.59
N LEU A 304 -11.02 3.22 -15.51
CA LEU A 304 -10.66 4.38 -16.35
C LEU A 304 -9.30 4.98 -15.96
N VAL A 305 -8.96 4.99 -14.65
CA VAL A 305 -7.78 5.67 -14.11
C VAL A 305 -6.60 4.71 -13.94
N ARG A 306 -6.87 3.48 -13.52
CA ARG A 306 -5.88 2.44 -13.20
C ARG A 306 -5.73 1.36 -14.26
N GLY A 307 -6.59 1.38 -15.29
CA GLY A 307 -6.69 0.33 -16.29
C GLY A 307 -7.50 -0.87 -15.83
N SER A 308 -7.85 -1.73 -16.78
CA SER A 308 -8.67 -2.94 -16.55
C SER A 308 -7.87 -4.19 -16.22
N TYR A 309 -6.55 -4.08 -15.95
CA TYR A 309 -5.74 -5.23 -15.63
C TYR A 309 -6.18 -5.84 -14.29
N GLU A 310 -6.62 -7.08 -14.33
CA GLU A 310 -6.94 -7.89 -13.17
C GLU A 310 -5.71 -8.71 -12.76
N PRO A 311 -5.35 -8.79 -11.45
CA PRO A 311 -4.26 -9.68 -11.03
C PRO A 311 -4.62 -11.14 -11.30
N ARG A 312 -3.61 -11.96 -11.55
CA ARG A 312 -3.76 -13.42 -11.50
C ARG A 312 -4.05 -13.88 -10.06
N GLY A 313 -4.57 -15.07 -9.88
CA GLY A 313 -4.77 -15.69 -8.56
C GLY A 313 -3.51 -15.62 -7.68
N GLY A 314 -2.34 -15.91 -8.26
CA GLY A 314 -1.04 -15.75 -7.61
C GLY A 314 -0.73 -14.31 -7.19
N GLY A 315 -1.19 -13.32 -7.93
CA GLY A 315 -1.01 -11.91 -7.58
C GLY A 315 -1.79 -11.51 -6.32
N TYR A 316 -3.04 -11.94 -6.19
CA TYR A 316 -3.82 -11.77 -4.96
C TYR A 316 -3.16 -12.49 -3.78
N GLY A 317 -2.78 -13.75 -4.00
CA GLY A 317 -2.16 -14.60 -2.99
C GLY A 317 -0.87 -14.00 -2.45
N VAL A 318 0.07 -13.64 -3.31
CA VAL A 318 1.37 -13.05 -2.96
C VAL A 318 1.22 -11.79 -2.08
N MET A 319 0.27 -10.90 -2.42
CA MET A 319 0.00 -9.71 -1.61
C MET A 319 -0.55 -10.09 -0.23
N SER A 320 -1.50 -11.02 -0.18
CA SER A 320 -2.10 -11.49 1.08
C SER A 320 -1.06 -12.19 1.97
N GLU A 321 -0.25 -13.08 1.39
CA GLU A 321 0.84 -13.78 2.07
C GLU A 321 1.87 -12.82 2.68
N ALA A 322 2.30 -11.82 1.90
CA ALA A 322 3.24 -10.81 2.36
C ALA A 322 2.68 -9.99 3.53
N LEU A 323 1.49 -9.41 3.33
CA LEU A 323 0.86 -8.56 4.35
C LEU A 323 0.63 -9.33 5.66
N THR A 324 0.22 -10.59 5.58
CA THR A 324 0.07 -11.44 6.78
C THR A 324 1.43 -11.72 7.45
N GLY A 325 2.50 -11.93 6.66
CA GLY A 325 3.86 -12.07 7.20
C GLY A 325 4.31 -10.81 7.94
N TRP A 326 4.06 -9.62 7.38
CA TRP A 326 4.37 -8.34 8.04
C TRP A 326 3.49 -8.10 9.28
N TRP A 327 2.24 -8.52 9.26
CA TRP A 327 1.36 -8.47 10.43
C TRP A 327 1.90 -9.34 11.58
N LEU A 328 2.32 -10.58 11.31
CA LEU A 328 2.96 -11.46 12.28
C LEU A 328 4.27 -10.86 12.82
N THR A 329 5.09 -10.30 11.94
CA THR A 329 6.33 -9.61 12.35
C THR A 329 6.01 -8.42 13.29
N ALA A 330 4.97 -7.65 12.99
CA ALA A 330 4.55 -6.50 13.80
C ALA A 330 3.94 -6.89 15.16
N GLN A 331 3.46 -8.12 15.32
CA GLN A 331 3.04 -8.64 16.63
C GLN A 331 4.22 -8.91 17.56
N GLU A 332 5.32 -9.41 17.02
CA GLU A 332 6.52 -9.77 17.78
C GLU A 332 7.48 -8.59 17.96
N GLU A 333 7.55 -7.68 16.97
CA GLU A 333 8.48 -6.55 16.95
C GLU A 333 7.78 -5.22 17.28
N ARG A 334 7.96 -4.73 18.50
CA ARG A 334 7.31 -3.52 19.01
C ARG A 334 7.53 -2.26 18.16
N ARG A 335 8.68 -2.16 17.47
CA ARG A 335 9.01 -1.02 16.60
C ARG A 335 8.15 -0.97 15.33
N LEU A 336 7.36 -2.03 15.07
CA LEU A 336 6.44 -2.16 13.95
C LEU A 336 4.96 -2.22 14.39
N ALA A 337 4.67 -2.03 15.67
CA ALA A 337 3.30 -2.15 16.21
C ALA A 337 2.30 -1.19 15.52
N ASP A 338 2.78 -0.02 15.06
CA ASP A 338 2.02 0.97 14.30
C ASP A 338 1.57 0.50 12.90
N LEU A 339 2.17 -0.57 12.38
CA LEU A 339 1.78 -1.17 11.10
C LEU A 339 0.68 -2.22 11.21
N GLN A 340 0.45 -2.76 12.42
CA GLN A 340 -0.32 -3.99 12.61
C GLN A 340 -1.74 -3.88 12.03
N ASP A 341 -2.48 -2.82 12.37
CA ASP A 341 -3.85 -2.63 11.90
C ASP A 341 -3.90 -2.32 10.40
N ARG A 342 -2.98 -1.48 9.91
CA ARG A 342 -2.90 -1.12 8.48
C ARG A 342 -2.62 -2.32 7.58
N VAL A 343 -1.64 -3.17 7.95
CA VAL A 343 -1.36 -4.37 7.15
C VAL A 343 -2.48 -5.40 7.26
N ALA A 344 -3.16 -5.48 8.41
CA ALA A 344 -4.34 -6.32 8.59
C ALA A 344 -5.51 -5.87 7.69
N ASP A 345 -5.77 -4.56 7.57
CA ASP A 345 -6.77 -4.01 6.66
C ASP A 345 -6.47 -4.36 5.21
N ARG A 346 -5.21 -4.20 4.80
CA ARG A 346 -4.78 -4.52 3.44
C ARG A 346 -4.82 -6.02 3.14
N ALA A 347 -4.45 -6.87 4.09
CA ALA A 347 -4.56 -8.32 3.95
C ALA A 347 -6.02 -8.76 3.79
N THR A 348 -6.91 -8.22 4.61
CA THR A 348 -8.35 -8.51 4.52
C THR A 348 -8.95 -8.03 3.21
N CYS A 349 -8.59 -6.82 2.75
CA CYS A 349 -9.04 -6.25 1.49
C CYS A 349 -8.65 -7.14 0.29
N ILE A 350 -7.37 -7.52 0.19
CA ILE A 350 -6.90 -8.32 -0.96
C ILE A 350 -7.42 -9.75 -0.92
N ALA A 351 -7.61 -10.34 0.27
CA ALA A 351 -8.24 -11.65 0.42
C ALA A 351 -9.71 -11.63 0.00
N GLY A 352 -10.42 -10.53 0.26
CA GLY A 352 -11.79 -10.33 -0.22
C GLY A 352 -11.89 -10.28 -1.73
N LEU A 353 -10.97 -9.57 -2.38
CA LEU A 353 -10.88 -9.55 -3.84
C LEU A 353 -10.49 -10.92 -4.43
N ALA A 354 -9.59 -11.65 -3.77
CA ALA A 354 -9.24 -13.01 -4.16
C ALA A 354 -10.43 -13.97 -4.07
N LEU A 355 -11.24 -13.85 -3.01
CA LEU A 355 -12.45 -14.65 -2.83
C LEU A 355 -13.47 -14.40 -3.94
N GLU A 356 -13.71 -13.15 -4.32
CA GLU A 356 -14.62 -12.80 -5.42
C GLU A 356 -14.12 -13.24 -6.80
N ALA A 357 -12.80 -13.34 -7.00
CA ALA A 357 -12.18 -13.76 -8.25
C ALA A 357 -12.09 -15.30 -8.40
N GLN A 358 -12.45 -16.08 -7.37
CA GLN A 358 -12.46 -17.53 -7.45
C GLN A 358 -13.68 -18.02 -8.24
N SER A 359 -13.45 -18.87 -9.24
CA SER A 359 -14.51 -19.46 -10.06
C SER A 359 -15.39 -20.41 -9.23
N ASP A 360 -16.68 -20.20 -9.28
CA ASP A 360 -17.67 -21.02 -8.60
C ASP A 360 -18.28 -22.12 -9.51
N SER A 361 -19.34 -22.77 -9.04
CA SER A 361 -20.03 -23.81 -9.80
C SER A 361 -20.84 -23.26 -10.99
N GLU A 362 -21.23 -21.97 -10.99
CA GLU A 362 -21.94 -21.32 -12.10
C GLU A 362 -20.93 -21.01 -13.23
N ASP A 363 -19.76 -20.44 -12.90
CA ASP A 363 -18.67 -20.24 -13.84
C ASP A 363 -18.21 -21.56 -14.46
N ALA A 364 -18.07 -22.60 -13.65
CA ALA A 364 -17.66 -23.92 -14.08
C ALA A 364 -18.67 -24.58 -15.04
N ALA A 365 -19.97 -24.31 -14.86
CA ALA A 365 -21.02 -24.92 -15.69
C ALA A 365 -20.95 -24.48 -17.17
N GLU A 366 -20.34 -23.34 -17.46
CA GLU A 366 -20.14 -22.81 -18.82
C GLU A 366 -18.87 -23.37 -19.48
N ALA A 367 -17.95 -23.98 -18.72
CA ALA A 367 -16.68 -24.47 -19.21
C ALA A 367 -16.80 -25.87 -19.86
N ALA A 368 -15.87 -26.15 -20.79
CA ALA A 368 -15.78 -27.47 -21.42
C ALA A 368 -15.47 -28.59 -20.41
N ARG A 369 -14.75 -28.25 -19.32
CA ARG A 369 -14.38 -29.17 -18.24
C ARG A 369 -14.62 -28.51 -16.88
N PRO A 370 -15.85 -28.59 -16.35
CA PRO A 370 -16.20 -28.00 -15.07
C PRO A 370 -15.27 -28.37 -13.92
N GLU A 371 -14.79 -29.61 -13.88
CA GLU A 371 -13.88 -30.12 -12.86
C GLU A 371 -12.50 -29.43 -12.82
N ARG A 372 -12.11 -28.72 -13.89
CA ARG A 372 -10.89 -27.94 -13.98
C ARG A 372 -11.07 -26.48 -13.64
N VAL A 373 -12.31 -26.01 -13.57
CA VAL A 373 -12.65 -24.59 -13.35
C VAL A 373 -13.11 -24.32 -11.93
N GLU A 374 -14.05 -25.11 -11.43
CA GLU A 374 -14.64 -24.89 -10.10
C GLU A 374 -13.58 -24.87 -8.98
N GLY A 375 -13.54 -23.78 -8.21
CA GLY A 375 -12.60 -23.57 -7.11
C GLY A 375 -11.24 -23.01 -7.52
N ALA A 376 -11.04 -22.69 -8.81
CA ALA A 376 -9.80 -22.15 -9.35
C ALA A 376 -9.85 -20.63 -9.57
N TRP A 377 -8.69 -20.03 -9.80
CA TRP A 377 -8.52 -18.65 -10.27
C TRP A 377 -8.00 -18.64 -11.69
N PHE A 378 -8.66 -17.87 -12.55
CA PHE A 378 -8.30 -17.69 -13.94
C PHE A 378 -7.87 -16.26 -14.23
N HIS A 379 -7.05 -16.09 -15.26
CA HIS A 379 -6.67 -14.81 -15.82
C HIS A 379 -6.57 -14.95 -17.33
N ASP A 380 -7.39 -14.20 -18.07
CA ASP A 380 -7.49 -14.30 -19.52
C ASP A 380 -7.66 -15.76 -20.00
N GLY A 381 -8.60 -16.49 -19.40
CA GLY A 381 -8.90 -17.89 -19.73
C GLY A 381 -7.89 -18.93 -19.21
N GLU A 382 -6.73 -18.52 -18.69
CA GLU A 382 -5.66 -19.41 -18.24
C GLU A 382 -5.56 -19.50 -16.72
N THR A 383 -5.36 -20.71 -16.19
CA THR A 383 -4.95 -20.93 -14.80
C THR A 383 -3.61 -21.66 -14.73
N ARG A 384 -2.88 -21.45 -13.62
CA ARG A 384 -1.60 -22.10 -13.32
C ARG A 384 -1.61 -22.63 -11.90
N MET A 385 -0.88 -23.71 -11.67
CA MET A 385 -0.84 -24.30 -10.33
C MET A 385 -0.21 -23.38 -9.26
N ASP A 386 0.70 -22.46 -9.63
CA ASP A 386 1.25 -21.45 -8.72
C ASP A 386 0.23 -20.34 -8.40
N ASP A 387 -0.62 -19.95 -9.36
CA ASP A 387 -1.75 -19.04 -9.10
C ASP A 387 -2.67 -19.64 -8.02
N GLN A 388 -2.97 -20.93 -8.12
CA GLN A 388 -3.80 -21.64 -7.16
C GLN A 388 -3.13 -21.76 -5.78
N GLN A 389 -1.82 -22.07 -5.75
CA GLN A 389 -1.07 -22.24 -4.51
C GLN A 389 -0.99 -20.95 -3.72
N HIS A 390 -0.62 -19.83 -4.37
CA HIS A 390 -0.51 -18.54 -3.70
C HIS A 390 -1.87 -18.02 -3.23
N ALA A 391 -2.91 -18.14 -4.05
CA ALA A 391 -4.25 -17.76 -3.64
C ALA A 391 -4.73 -18.56 -2.42
N LEU A 392 -4.57 -19.89 -2.44
CA LEU A 392 -4.88 -20.76 -1.29
C LEU A 392 -4.10 -20.33 -0.02
N ALA A 393 -2.78 -20.15 -0.13
CA ALA A 393 -1.93 -19.75 1.00
C ALA A 393 -2.34 -18.37 1.54
N GLY A 394 -2.62 -17.41 0.65
CA GLY A 394 -3.08 -16.07 1.02
C GLY A 394 -4.39 -16.09 1.81
N LEU A 395 -5.38 -16.89 1.37
CA LEU A 395 -6.64 -17.06 2.09
C LEU A 395 -6.40 -17.66 3.49
N LEU A 396 -5.66 -18.77 3.58
CA LEU A 396 -5.37 -19.46 4.83
C LEU A 396 -4.68 -18.55 5.85
N ARG A 397 -3.71 -17.78 5.40
CA ARG A 397 -2.93 -16.88 6.28
C ARG A 397 -3.73 -15.67 6.75
N THR A 398 -4.76 -15.26 6.00
CA THR A 398 -5.61 -14.13 6.38
C THR A 398 -6.69 -14.53 7.41
N ILE A 399 -7.06 -15.81 7.50
CA ILE A 399 -8.07 -16.29 8.45
C ILE A 399 -7.79 -15.82 9.89
N PRO A 400 -6.59 -15.97 10.48
CA PRO A 400 -6.33 -15.52 11.84
C PRO A 400 -6.52 -14.01 12.06
N ILE A 401 -6.25 -13.18 11.05
CA ILE A 401 -6.50 -11.74 11.10
C ILE A 401 -7.99 -11.46 11.23
N VAL A 402 -8.80 -12.13 10.38
CA VAL A 402 -10.25 -11.95 10.37
C VAL A 402 -10.88 -12.47 11.67
N GLU A 403 -10.47 -13.65 12.16
CA GLU A 403 -10.93 -14.22 13.45
C GLU A 403 -10.62 -13.28 14.64
N ALA A 404 -9.42 -12.70 14.69
CA ALA A 404 -9.03 -11.74 15.72
C ALA A 404 -9.96 -10.52 15.73
N ARG A 405 -10.37 -10.03 14.55
CA ARG A 405 -11.30 -8.91 14.39
C ARG A 405 -12.74 -9.28 14.71
N GLU A 406 -13.21 -10.43 14.26
CA GLU A 406 -14.54 -10.95 14.62
C GLU A 406 -14.68 -11.10 16.15
N GLY A 407 -13.63 -11.63 16.81
CA GLY A 407 -13.57 -11.76 18.27
C GLY A 407 -13.56 -10.42 19.01
N SER A 408 -12.87 -9.41 18.49
CA SER A 408 -12.80 -8.07 19.08
C SER A 408 -14.12 -7.31 18.92
N ASN A 409 -14.80 -7.42 17.79
CA ASN A 409 -16.09 -6.79 17.52
C ASN A 409 -17.23 -7.38 18.38
N ALA A 410 -17.11 -8.60 18.87
CA ALA A 410 -18.04 -9.19 19.83
C ALA A 410 -17.92 -8.59 21.25
N GLY A 411 -16.85 -7.83 21.54
CA GLY A 411 -16.51 -7.31 22.87
C GLY A 411 -16.40 -5.79 23.02
N SER A 412 -16.43 -4.97 21.98
CA SER A 412 -16.29 -3.52 22.10
C SER A 412 -17.01 -2.72 21.01
N SER A 413 -17.82 -1.77 21.46
CA SER A 413 -18.25 -0.62 20.67
C SER A 413 -17.11 0.40 20.65
N SER A 414 -16.68 0.83 19.43
CA SER A 414 -15.77 1.93 19.11
C SER A 414 -14.32 1.80 19.60
N VAL A 415 -13.42 1.47 18.68
CA VAL A 415 -12.00 1.78 18.77
C VAL A 415 -11.83 3.26 18.37
N PRO A 416 -11.12 4.09 19.15
CA PRO A 416 -10.71 5.42 18.69
C PRO A 416 -9.68 5.26 17.57
N ASP A 417 -9.87 5.99 16.49
CA ASP A 417 -8.91 6.17 15.41
C ASP A 417 -7.72 7.00 15.96
N ASP A 418 -6.68 6.36 16.46
CA ASP A 418 -5.49 7.04 17.00
C ASP A 418 -4.44 7.40 15.93
N ASP A 419 -4.68 7.07 14.65
CA ASP A 419 -3.73 7.26 13.54
C ASP A 419 -4.01 8.47 12.63
N ALA A 420 -4.97 9.35 13.00
CA ALA A 420 -5.17 10.61 12.27
C ALA A 420 -3.96 11.55 12.49
N PRO A 421 -3.50 12.30 11.45
CA PRO A 421 -2.45 13.29 11.62
C PRO A 421 -2.86 14.21 12.76
N SER A 422 -1.94 14.47 13.69
CA SER A 422 -2.24 15.28 14.86
C SER A 422 -2.96 16.56 14.43
N GLY A 423 -4.11 16.87 15.02
CA GLY A 423 -5.02 17.96 14.61
C GLY A 423 -4.34 19.32 14.42
N TRP A 424 -3.13 19.51 15.02
CA TRP A 424 -2.31 20.70 14.79
C TRP A 424 -1.81 20.81 13.34
N LEU A 425 -1.57 19.70 12.63
CA LEU A 425 -1.09 19.71 11.24
C LEU A 425 -2.19 20.22 10.30
N TRP A 426 -3.42 19.76 10.49
CA TRP A 426 -4.58 20.27 9.77
C TRP A 426 -4.86 21.75 10.09
N ALA A 427 -4.81 22.13 11.38
CA ALA A 427 -4.99 23.50 11.79
C ALA A 427 -3.93 24.42 11.18
N ALA A 428 -2.66 24.01 11.20
CA ALA A 428 -1.57 24.74 10.56
C ALA A 428 -1.78 24.85 9.04
N ALA A 429 -2.13 23.77 8.35
CA ALA A 429 -2.38 23.77 6.91
C ALA A 429 -3.52 24.73 6.52
N LEU A 430 -4.61 24.76 7.29
CA LEU A 430 -5.73 25.70 7.07
C LEU A 430 -5.31 27.17 7.23
N VAL A 431 -4.58 27.51 8.29
CA VAL A 431 -4.08 28.88 8.51
C VAL A 431 -3.06 29.29 7.44
N LEU A 432 -2.17 28.39 7.06
CA LEU A 432 -1.17 28.61 6.03
C LEU A 432 -1.80 28.75 4.64
N ALA A 433 -2.85 27.99 4.33
CA ALA A 433 -3.60 28.08 3.07
C ALA A 433 -4.39 29.39 2.96
N LEU A 434 -4.94 29.89 4.07
CA LEU A 434 -5.53 31.23 4.11
C LEU A 434 -4.49 32.31 3.80
N ASN A 435 -3.25 32.12 4.24
CA ASN A 435 -2.13 33.04 4.08
C ASN A 435 -2.53 34.49 4.44
N PRO A 436 -2.74 34.82 5.74
CA PRO A 436 -3.30 36.09 6.16
C PRO A 436 -2.51 37.31 5.68
N ALA A 437 -1.17 37.18 5.54
CA ALA A 437 -0.31 38.26 5.05
C ALA A 437 -0.57 38.59 3.56
N ARG A 438 -0.82 37.55 2.74
CA ARG A 438 -1.18 37.70 1.34
C ARG A 438 -2.63 38.16 1.18
N ALA A 439 -3.54 37.62 1.99
CA ALA A 439 -4.95 38.00 2.02
C ALA A 439 -5.13 39.50 2.35
N ALA A 440 -4.27 40.05 3.20
CA ALA A 440 -4.29 41.48 3.57
C ALA A 440 -4.11 42.43 2.38
N PHE A 441 -3.44 42.01 1.27
CA PHE A 441 -3.36 42.80 0.04
C PHE A 441 -4.69 42.81 -0.74
N GLY A 442 -5.50 41.77 -0.60
CA GLY A 442 -6.81 41.67 -1.27
C GLY A 442 -7.91 42.51 -0.61
N VAL A 443 -7.67 43.05 0.60
CA VAL A 443 -8.63 43.92 1.28
C VAL A 443 -8.59 45.34 0.69
N PRO A 444 -9.70 45.86 0.13
CA PRO A 444 -9.72 47.18 -0.47
C PRO A 444 -9.55 48.29 0.58
N ARG A 445 -8.52 49.12 0.39
CA ARG A 445 -8.20 50.26 1.27
C ARG A 445 -8.42 51.61 0.61
N ALA A 446 -8.43 51.70 -0.73
CA ALA A 446 -8.58 52.92 -1.46
C ALA A 446 -9.91 53.64 -1.13
N GLY A 447 -9.85 54.88 -0.70
CA GLY A 447 -11.00 55.68 -0.31
C GLY A 447 -11.71 55.28 0.99
N ARG A 448 -11.09 54.41 1.81
CA ARG A 448 -11.65 53.96 3.08
C ARG A 448 -10.82 54.41 4.26
N SER A 449 -11.48 54.70 5.39
CA SER A 449 -10.79 54.84 6.66
C SER A 449 -10.20 53.49 7.15
N PRO A 450 -9.15 53.49 7.94
CA PRO A 450 -8.58 52.25 8.54
C PRO A 450 -9.64 51.38 9.23
N ARG A 451 -10.56 52.00 9.97
CA ARG A 451 -11.67 51.30 10.66
C ARG A 451 -12.62 50.63 9.68
N SER A 452 -12.92 51.28 8.55
CA SER A 452 -13.78 50.71 7.50
C SER A 452 -13.13 49.57 6.78
N ALA A 453 -11.79 49.61 6.52
CA ALA A 453 -11.05 48.51 5.93
C ALA A 453 -11.01 47.29 6.88
N VAL A 454 -10.82 47.49 8.18
CA VAL A 454 -10.89 46.46 9.20
C VAL A 454 -12.27 45.82 9.27
N GLY A 455 -13.34 46.62 9.20
CA GLY A 455 -14.72 46.13 9.17
C GLY A 455 -15.02 45.25 7.95
N VAL A 456 -14.50 45.62 6.77
CA VAL A 456 -14.61 44.83 5.54
C VAL A 456 -13.84 43.52 5.65
N ALA A 457 -12.62 43.52 6.23
CA ALA A 457 -11.83 42.33 6.46
C ALA A 457 -12.51 41.37 7.45
N ALA A 458 -13.08 41.91 8.54
CA ALA A 458 -13.79 41.12 9.55
C ALA A 458 -15.06 40.47 8.98
N ALA A 459 -15.90 41.25 8.27
CA ALA A 459 -17.12 40.71 7.68
C ALA A 459 -16.82 39.70 6.58
N GLY A 460 -15.85 39.98 5.68
CA GLY A 460 -15.44 39.06 4.64
C GLY A 460 -14.77 37.80 5.17
N GLY A 461 -13.95 37.95 6.23
CA GLY A 461 -13.36 36.83 6.95
C GLY A 461 -14.41 35.91 7.60
N ALA A 462 -15.43 36.49 8.23
CA ALA A 462 -16.53 35.73 8.82
C ALA A 462 -17.35 34.98 7.76
N ILE A 463 -17.72 35.64 6.67
CA ILE A 463 -18.50 35.02 5.57
C ILE A 463 -17.70 33.90 4.91
N GLY A 464 -16.42 34.14 4.55
CA GLY A 464 -15.54 33.14 3.96
C GLY A 464 -15.23 31.99 4.91
N GLY A 465 -15.04 32.31 6.21
CA GLY A 465 -14.84 31.31 7.27
C GLY A 465 -16.05 30.40 7.43
N LEU A 466 -17.28 30.92 7.36
CA LEU A 466 -18.49 30.09 7.38
C LEU A 466 -18.54 29.12 6.20
N ALA A 467 -18.12 29.55 4.99
CA ALA A 467 -18.06 28.66 3.84
C ALA A 467 -17.05 27.53 4.03
N VAL A 468 -15.90 27.82 4.64
CA VAL A 468 -14.87 26.82 4.99
C VAL A 468 -15.37 25.86 6.05
N CYS A 469 -16.04 26.35 7.12
CA CYS A 469 -16.64 25.49 8.13
C CYS A 469 -17.78 24.61 7.57
N ALA A 470 -18.58 25.13 6.63
CA ALA A 470 -19.58 24.33 5.92
C ALA A 470 -18.94 23.22 5.06
N ALA A 471 -17.78 23.48 4.45
CA ALA A 471 -17.03 22.44 3.78
C ALA A 471 -16.53 21.36 4.77
N ALA A 472 -16.01 21.77 5.93
CA ALA A 472 -15.57 20.83 6.96
C ALA A 472 -16.72 19.95 7.49
N THR A 473 -17.93 20.51 7.70
CA THR A 473 -19.10 19.70 8.11
C THR A 473 -19.55 18.72 7.04
N ALA A 474 -19.27 19.00 5.76
CA ALA A 474 -19.60 18.12 4.65
C ALA A 474 -18.51 17.05 4.39
N GLY A 475 -17.35 17.14 5.04
CA GLY A 475 -16.18 16.29 4.77
C GLY A 475 -16.50 14.81 4.86
N GLY A 476 -16.78 14.30 6.05
CA GLY A 476 -17.08 12.87 6.27
C GLY A 476 -18.24 12.37 5.39
N PRO A 477 -19.47 12.99 5.44
CA PRO A 477 -20.57 12.55 4.60
C PRO A 477 -20.28 12.59 3.09
N LEU A 478 -19.44 13.52 2.63
CA LEU A 478 -19.08 13.62 1.22
C LEU A 478 -18.09 12.54 0.80
N LEU A 479 -17.08 12.23 1.65
CA LEU A 479 -16.14 11.16 1.40
C LEU A 479 -16.84 9.80 1.39
N GLU A 480 -17.73 9.57 2.35
CA GLU A 480 -18.58 8.36 2.39
C GLU A 480 -19.46 8.24 1.14
N ALA A 481 -20.15 9.32 0.73
CA ALA A 481 -21.00 9.33 -0.47
C ALA A 481 -20.21 9.13 -1.78
N LEU A 482 -18.92 9.48 -1.80
CA LEU A 482 -18.02 9.31 -2.95
C LEU A 482 -17.19 8.04 -2.87
N ASP A 483 -17.33 7.27 -1.80
CA ASP A 483 -16.54 6.05 -1.53
C ASP A 483 -15.02 6.33 -1.61
N VAL A 484 -14.59 7.42 -0.95
CA VAL A 484 -13.18 7.85 -0.90
C VAL A 484 -12.66 7.69 0.51
N SER A 485 -11.61 6.89 0.68
CA SER A 485 -10.95 6.74 1.98
C SER A 485 -10.28 8.03 2.46
N GLU A 486 -10.26 8.27 3.76
CA GLU A 486 -9.64 9.44 4.37
C GLU A 486 -8.15 9.57 4.02
N PRO A 487 -7.31 8.51 4.08
CA PRO A 487 -5.92 8.60 3.64
C PRO A 487 -5.77 9.01 2.17
N SER A 488 -6.64 8.52 1.30
CA SER A 488 -6.66 8.89 -0.11
C SER A 488 -6.94 10.38 -0.31
N PHE A 489 -7.91 10.89 0.44
CA PHE A 489 -8.25 12.30 0.38
C PHE A 489 -7.15 13.18 1.00
N ARG A 490 -6.47 12.70 2.04
CA ARG A 490 -5.32 13.36 2.69
C ARG A 490 -4.18 13.58 1.70
N ILE A 491 -3.84 12.58 0.89
CA ILE A 491 -2.87 12.72 -0.21
C ILE A 491 -3.28 13.84 -1.18
N ALA A 492 -4.53 13.83 -1.62
CA ALA A 492 -5.04 14.84 -2.56
C ALA A 492 -5.01 16.25 -1.95
N ALA A 493 -5.41 16.40 -0.69
CA ALA A 493 -5.39 17.66 0.05
C ALA A 493 -3.96 18.19 0.22
N GLY A 494 -3.00 17.31 0.53
CA GLY A 494 -1.58 17.64 0.63
C GLY A 494 -1.00 18.15 -0.69
N ILE A 495 -1.28 17.49 -1.80
CA ILE A 495 -0.86 17.93 -3.15
C ILE A 495 -1.44 19.30 -3.48
N VAL A 496 -2.74 19.53 -3.23
CA VAL A 496 -3.39 20.83 -3.47
C VAL A 496 -2.78 21.92 -2.61
N ALA A 497 -2.46 21.65 -1.35
CA ALA A 497 -1.76 22.57 -0.45
C ALA A 497 -0.37 22.91 -0.98
N GLY A 498 0.42 21.92 -1.37
CA GLY A 498 1.76 22.08 -1.93
C GLY A 498 1.76 22.96 -3.20
N ILE A 499 0.91 22.65 -4.17
CA ILE A 499 0.76 23.44 -5.43
C ILE A 499 0.32 24.87 -5.12
N THR A 500 -0.61 25.06 -4.18
CA THR A 500 -1.10 26.39 -3.79
C THR A 500 0.01 27.20 -3.12
N GLY A 501 0.76 26.59 -2.19
CA GLY A 501 1.91 27.20 -1.55
C GLY A 501 2.97 27.62 -2.57
N ALA A 502 3.36 26.73 -3.48
CA ALA A 502 4.30 27.02 -4.54
C ALA A 502 3.83 28.18 -5.43
N ALA A 503 2.55 28.19 -5.84
CA ALA A 503 1.98 29.27 -6.61
C ALA A 503 2.00 30.61 -5.86
N ASP A 504 1.73 30.60 -4.56
CA ASP A 504 1.74 31.81 -3.72
C ASP A 504 3.15 32.36 -3.45
N MET A 505 4.19 31.51 -3.45
CA MET A 505 5.58 31.93 -3.34
C MET A 505 6.04 32.79 -4.53
N PHE A 506 5.67 32.40 -5.74
CA PHE A 506 6.19 33.02 -6.97
C PHE A 506 5.27 34.08 -7.57
N ARG A 507 3.96 34.02 -7.29
CA ARG A 507 3.00 35.00 -7.80
C ARG A 507 3.04 36.29 -6.99
N ARG A 508 2.96 37.43 -7.70
CA ARG A 508 2.73 38.73 -7.06
C ARG A 508 1.33 38.73 -6.41
N PRO A 509 1.16 39.39 -5.24
CA PRO A 509 -0.17 39.60 -4.69
C PRO A 509 -1.09 40.21 -5.74
N PRO A 510 -2.36 39.78 -5.82
CA PRO A 510 -3.31 40.36 -6.78
C PRO A 510 -3.41 41.88 -6.53
N PRO A 511 -3.41 42.70 -7.59
CA PRO A 511 -3.74 44.09 -7.40
C PRO A 511 -5.16 44.18 -6.79
N PRO A 512 -5.46 45.23 -6.00
CA PRO A 512 -6.79 45.41 -5.46
C PRO A 512 -7.76 45.52 -6.63
N GLU A 513 -8.64 44.52 -6.79
CA GLU A 513 -9.68 44.54 -7.80
C GLU A 513 -10.67 45.69 -7.49
N PRO A 514 -11.37 46.24 -8.54
CA PRO A 514 -12.42 47.20 -8.29
C PRO A 514 -13.46 46.56 -7.38
N ALA A 515 -13.39 46.93 -6.09
CA ALA A 515 -14.25 46.38 -5.07
C ALA A 515 -15.69 46.85 -5.29
N LEU A 516 -16.64 45.98 -4.99
CA LEU A 516 -18.03 46.41 -4.86
C LEU A 516 -18.13 47.55 -3.85
N ALA A 517 -19.03 48.50 -4.07
CA ALA A 517 -19.18 49.66 -3.21
C ALA A 517 -19.70 49.25 -1.80
N GLY A 518 -19.26 49.99 -0.78
CA GLY A 518 -19.74 49.82 0.59
C GLY A 518 -19.42 48.45 1.20
N TRP A 519 -20.33 47.89 1.98
CA TRP A 519 -20.18 46.60 2.68
C TRP A 519 -20.10 45.37 1.76
N ARG A 520 -20.61 45.49 0.51
CA ARG A 520 -20.53 44.42 -0.49
C ARG A 520 -19.09 44.05 -0.85
N ALA A 521 -18.12 44.93 -0.57
CA ALA A 521 -16.70 44.60 -0.66
C ALA A 521 -16.25 43.51 0.29
N ALA A 522 -16.99 43.22 1.35
CA ALA A 522 -16.76 42.09 2.22
C ALA A 522 -17.05 40.74 1.52
N LEU A 523 -18.03 40.71 0.61
CA LEU A 523 -18.37 39.52 -0.15
C LEU A 523 -17.36 39.31 -1.28
N ILE A 524 -17.16 40.35 -2.12
CA ILE A 524 -16.21 40.33 -3.24
C ILE A 524 -15.29 41.55 -3.13
N PRO A 525 -13.96 41.41 -3.03
CA PRO A 525 -13.18 40.17 -3.17
C PRO A 525 -12.84 39.43 -1.86
N VAL A 526 -13.26 39.90 -0.67
CA VAL A 526 -12.69 39.41 0.58
C VAL A 526 -13.19 38.01 0.94
N ALA A 527 -14.49 37.76 1.01
CA ALA A 527 -14.99 36.43 1.29
C ALA A 527 -14.63 35.46 0.16
N ILE A 528 -14.83 35.87 -1.10
CA ILE A 528 -14.53 35.10 -2.31
C ILE A 528 -13.82 36.04 -3.29
N PRO A 529 -12.59 35.72 -3.77
CA PRO A 529 -11.79 34.52 -3.60
C PRO A 529 -10.66 34.62 -2.54
N VAL A 530 -10.65 35.67 -1.68
CA VAL A 530 -9.50 35.91 -0.79
C VAL A 530 -9.51 34.92 0.39
N VAL A 531 -10.65 34.71 1.05
CA VAL A 531 -10.77 33.80 2.18
C VAL A 531 -11.23 32.41 1.73
N ALA A 532 -12.40 32.28 1.09
CA ALA A 532 -12.86 30.99 0.58
C ALA A 532 -12.13 30.61 -0.72
N ARG A 533 -10.91 30.16 -0.59
CA ARG A 533 -10.05 29.69 -1.69
C ARG A 533 -10.28 28.20 -1.94
N PRO A 534 -10.20 27.70 -3.18
CA PRO A 534 -10.39 26.27 -3.46
C PRO A 534 -9.52 25.34 -2.61
N ALA A 535 -8.24 25.68 -2.43
CA ALA A 535 -7.34 24.88 -1.60
C ALA A 535 -7.78 24.85 -0.14
N LEU A 536 -8.29 25.96 0.39
CA LEU A 536 -8.76 26.03 1.77
C LEU A 536 -10.02 25.20 1.98
N LEU A 537 -10.91 25.16 0.97
CA LEU A 537 -12.11 24.32 0.99
C LEU A 537 -11.76 22.83 0.95
N VAL A 538 -10.79 22.44 0.12
CA VAL A 538 -10.30 21.03 0.06
C VAL A 538 -9.67 20.61 1.37
N LEU A 539 -8.80 21.46 1.95
CA LEU A 539 -8.20 21.17 3.27
C LEU A 539 -9.25 21.11 4.38
N ALA A 540 -10.29 21.94 4.30
CA ALA A 540 -11.37 21.91 5.30
C ALA A 540 -12.23 20.64 5.19
N LEU A 541 -12.47 20.14 3.99
CA LEU A 541 -13.14 18.84 3.78
C LEU A 541 -12.35 17.70 4.46
N GLY A 542 -11.02 17.63 4.23
CA GLY A 542 -10.17 16.63 4.87
C GLY A 542 -10.10 16.78 6.38
N ALA A 543 -9.81 17.99 6.87
CA ALA A 543 -9.77 18.25 8.31
C ALA A 543 -11.11 17.96 9.01
N GLY A 544 -12.22 18.15 8.32
CA GLY A 544 -13.56 17.88 8.84
C GLY A 544 -13.88 16.39 8.90
N ALA A 545 -13.33 15.59 7.99
CA ALA A 545 -13.44 14.13 7.99
C ALA A 545 -12.55 13.52 9.10
N ASP A 546 -11.26 13.89 9.14
CA ASP A 546 -10.29 13.31 10.07
C ASP A 546 -10.51 13.77 11.53
N GLU A 547 -10.74 15.07 11.75
CA GLU A 547 -10.67 15.69 13.09
C GLU A 547 -11.98 16.36 13.52
N GLY A 548 -12.93 16.39 12.65
CA GLY A 548 -14.21 17.06 12.87
C GLY A 548 -14.17 18.58 12.68
N VAL A 549 -15.36 19.21 12.70
CA VAL A 549 -15.56 20.61 12.34
C VAL A 549 -14.95 21.62 13.31
N LEU A 550 -14.81 21.27 14.60
CA LEU A 550 -14.34 22.20 15.64
C LEU A 550 -12.91 22.68 15.40
N LEU A 551 -12.04 21.81 14.90
CA LEU A 551 -10.68 22.16 14.52
C LEU A 551 -10.66 23.21 13.41
N SER A 552 -11.46 23.02 12.37
CA SER A 552 -11.58 23.95 11.25
C SER A 552 -12.12 25.31 11.69
N VAL A 553 -13.08 25.34 12.62
CA VAL A 553 -13.60 26.58 13.24
C VAL A 553 -12.48 27.32 13.97
N GLY A 554 -11.71 26.63 14.81
CA GLY A 554 -10.60 27.22 15.56
C GLY A 554 -9.48 27.76 14.65
N ALA A 555 -9.08 27.00 13.64
CA ALA A 555 -8.07 27.40 12.67
C ALA A 555 -8.53 28.63 11.86
N MET A 556 -9.78 28.65 11.38
CA MET A 556 -10.34 29.78 10.65
C MET A 556 -10.48 31.02 11.50
N ALA A 557 -10.95 30.90 12.75
CA ALA A 557 -11.00 32.02 13.68
C ALA A 557 -9.61 32.64 13.90
N THR A 558 -8.58 31.81 14.09
CA THR A 558 -7.18 32.25 14.24
C THR A 558 -6.71 32.99 12.97
N GLY A 559 -6.91 32.40 11.80
CA GLY A 559 -6.51 32.98 10.52
C GLY A 559 -7.19 34.32 10.24
N VAL A 560 -8.49 34.45 10.54
CA VAL A 560 -9.26 35.70 10.36
C VAL A 560 -8.79 36.76 11.35
N VAL A 561 -8.51 36.42 12.62
CA VAL A 561 -7.94 37.36 13.61
C VAL A 561 -6.59 37.88 13.15
N LEU A 562 -5.71 37.01 12.62
CA LEU A 562 -4.43 37.42 12.04
C LEU A 562 -4.62 38.35 10.84
N LEU A 563 -5.56 38.04 9.95
CA LEU A 563 -5.91 38.90 8.81
C LEU A 563 -6.35 40.29 9.26
N ILE A 564 -7.27 40.37 10.23
CA ILE A 564 -7.75 41.63 10.79
C ILE A 564 -6.59 42.42 11.41
N GLY A 565 -5.74 41.79 12.21
CA GLY A 565 -4.57 42.43 12.81
C GLY A 565 -3.59 42.99 11.77
N LEU A 566 -3.33 42.26 10.70
CA LEU A 566 -2.45 42.70 9.61
C LEU A 566 -3.08 43.85 8.79
N VAL A 567 -4.39 43.84 8.59
CA VAL A 567 -5.09 44.94 7.93
C VAL A 567 -5.09 46.22 8.77
N ALA A 568 -5.21 46.09 10.10
CA ALA A 568 -5.18 47.20 11.03
C ALA A 568 -3.80 47.82 11.21
N GLY A 569 -2.74 46.97 11.29
CA GLY A 569 -1.40 47.38 11.70
C GLY A 569 -0.37 47.58 10.59
N SER A 570 -0.64 47.14 9.39
CA SER A 570 0.38 47.13 8.32
C SER A 570 -0.08 47.85 7.04
N PRO A 571 0.59 48.95 6.66
CA PRO A 571 0.38 49.54 5.35
C PRO A 571 0.81 48.58 4.24
N THR A 572 0.09 48.57 3.10
CA THR A 572 0.42 47.74 1.94
C THR A 572 1.54 48.34 1.09
N ASP A 573 1.98 49.56 1.38
CA ASP A 573 2.98 50.32 0.65
C ASP A 573 4.29 50.47 1.45
N GLY A 574 5.35 50.83 0.77
CA GLY A 574 6.65 51.10 1.38
C GLY A 574 7.28 49.91 2.12
N ALA A 575 7.80 50.15 3.32
CA ALA A 575 8.45 49.12 4.14
C ALA A 575 7.44 48.09 4.66
N GLY A 576 6.26 48.50 5.09
CA GLY A 576 5.18 47.61 5.56
C GLY A 576 4.75 46.63 4.48
N GLY A 577 4.55 47.09 3.26
CA GLY A 577 4.21 46.22 2.14
C GLY A 577 5.33 45.23 1.77
N ARG A 578 6.62 45.60 1.97
CA ARG A 578 7.72 44.63 1.79
C ARG A 578 7.66 43.53 2.84
N VAL A 579 7.48 43.88 4.12
CA VAL A 579 7.37 42.92 5.22
C VAL A 579 6.20 41.95 4.95
N LEU A 580 5.02 42.45 4.65
CA LEU A 580 3.86 41.62 4.33
C LEU A 580 4.11 40.65 3.15
N ARG A 581 4.80 41.10 2.10
CA ARG A 581 5.15 40.22 0.96
C ARG A 581 6.10 39.11 1.38
N TRP A 582 7.11 39.41 2.18
CA TRP A 582 8.04 38.40 2.67
C TRP A 582 7.36 37.41 3.62
N THR A 583 6.55 37.91 4.57
CA THR A 583 5.75 37.05 5.46
C THR A 583 4.82 36.14 4.66
N GLY A 584 4.14 36.68 3.64
CA GLY A 584 3.26 35.89 2.78
C GLY A 584 4.00 34.78 2.01
N ARG A 585 5.26 35.02 1.60
CA ARG A 585 6.11 34.01 0.96
C ARG A 585 6.59 32.94 1.92
N LEU A 586 6.94 33.32 3.16
CA LEU A 586 7.33 32.37 4.20
C LEU A 586 6.16 31.46 4.59
N LEU A 587 4.97 32.00 4.73
CA LEU A 587 3.76 31.20 5.00
C LEU A 587 3.44 30.27 3.81
N ALA A 588 3.65 30.73 2.59
CA ALA A 588 3.49 29.91 1.39
C ALA A 588 4.52 28.76 1.33
N ALA A 589 5.77 29.01 1.69
CA ALA A 589 6.80 27.97 1.80
C ALA A 589 6.46 26.93 2.89
N ALA A 590 5.96 27.41 4.04
CA ALA A 590 5.48 26.52 5.10
C ALA A 590 4.27 25.66 4.64
N LEU A 591 3.38 26.22 3.81
CA LEU A 591 2.28 25.46 3.23
C LEU A 591 2.77 24.37 2.25
N VAL A 592 3.84 24.61 1.49
CA VAL A 592 4.46 23.57 0.66
C VAL A 592 4.97 22.42 1.54
N ALA A 593 5.70 22.75 2.62
CA ALA A 593 6.19 21.72 3.56
C ALA A 593 5.04 20.95 4.21
N GLY A 594 4.00 21.64 4.69
CA GLY A 594 2.80 21.01 5.26
C GLY A 594 2.08 20.12 4.24
N GLY A 595 2.00 20.56 2.98
CA GLY A 595 1.41 19.76 1.91
C GLY A 595 2.21 18.48 1.62
N VAL A 596 3.53 18.55 1.65
CA VAL A 596 4.40 17.35 1.52
C VAL A 596 4.17 16.40 2.70
N ILE A 597 4.12 16.92 3.94
CA ILE A 597 3.89 16.10 5.13
C ILE A 597 2.52 15.40 5.04
N LEU A 598 1.43 16.11 4.73
CA LEU A 598 0.10 15.52 4.56
C LEU A 598 0.07 14.47 3.44
N THR A 599 0.81 14.69 2.34
CA THR A 599 0.88 13.73 1.24
C THR A 599 1.62 12.47 1.67
N VAL A 600 2.75 12.61 2.37
CA VAL A 600 3.54 11.47 2.89
C VAL A 600 2.74 10.71 3.93
N ASP A 601 2.11 11.41 4.85
CA ASP A 601 1.25 10.84 5.88
C ASP A 601 0.10 10.01 5.26
N GLY A 602 -0.65 10.60 4.32
CA GLY A 602 -1.68 9.84 3.60
C GLY A 602 -1.14 8.66 2.77
N VAL A 603 0.13 8.68 2.32
CA VAL A 603 0.76 7.54 1.64
C VAL A 603 1.15 6.45 2.65
N LEU A 604 1.57 6.83 3.85
CA LEU A 604 1.95 5.87 4.90
C LEU A 604 0.72 5.17 5.49
N ASP A 605 -0.44 5.85 5.52
CA ASP A 605 -1.72 5.29 5.99
C ASP A 605 -2.43 4.44 4.90
N VAL A 606 -1.86 4.32 3.74
CA VAL A 606 -2.31 3.45 2.65
C VAL A 606 -1.77 2.05 2.84
#